data_e6cd82ba3d32dbcd834bfcc149b0b7e9
#
_entry.id   e6cd82ba3d32dbcd834bfcc149b0b7e9
#
_cell.length_a   1.000
_cell.length_b   1.000
_cell.length_c   1.000
_cell.angle_alpha   90.00
_cell.angle_beta   90.00
_cell.angle_gamma   90.00
#
_symmetry.space_group_name_H-M   'P 1'
#
loop_
_entity.id
_entity.type
_entity.pdbx_description
1 polymer ?
#
loop_
_entity_poly.entity_id
_entity_poly.type
_entity_poly.pdbx_seq_one_letter_code
_entity_poly.pdbx_strand_id
1 'polypeptide(L)'
;MRRAFSIILLTCAASLAAQDPWKLRLTCPQEKILLNIDLYEESITVPTMEDFGPMNGYMNGNIYGVWTVTSFRIKDNNTATLNLSNDLGSETQETLLTQLNDSTWKLKFVGRPVVKRVVGKKLVKIPTELTLKKDK
;
A
#
# COMPACT_ATOMS: atom_id res chain seq x y z
N MET A 1 -41.72 -3.57 -22.78
CA MET A 1 -41.54 -2.83 -21.59
C MET A 1 -40.68 -3.52 -20.56
N ARG A 2 -40.95 -4.71 -20.25
CA ARG A 2 -40.15 -5.37 -19.23
C ARG A 2 -38.73 -5.65 -19.65
N ARG A 3 -38.50 -5.78 -20.89
CA ARG A 3 -37.21 -6.16 -21.36
C ARG A 3 -36.09 -5.26 -20.95
N ALA A 4 -36.34 -4.01 -20.75
CA ALA A 4 -35.32 -3.05 -20.41
C ALA A 4 -34.57 -3.35 -19.13
N PHE A 5 -35.18 -4.09 -18.28
CA PHE A 5 -34.57 -4.39 -16.99
C PHE A 5 -33.30 -5.21 -17.08
N SER A 6 -33.30 -6.18 -17.95
CA SER A 6 -32.14 -7.06 -18.06
C SER A 6 -30.87 -6.31 -18.40
N ILE A 7 -31.00 -5.30 -19.21
CA ILE A 7 -29.85 -4.55 -19.66
C ILE A 7 -29.18 -3.84 -18.50
N ILE A 8 -29.97 -3.31 -17.61
CA ILE A 8 -29.45 -2.57 -16.46
C ILE A 8 -28.64 -3.49 -15.56
N LEU A 9 -29.11 -4.69 -15.36
CA LEU A 9 -28.43 -5.64 -14.49
C LEU A 9 -27.05 -6.00 -15.01
N LEU A 10 -26.92 -6.17 -16.30
CA LEU A 10 -25.64 -6.50 -16.89
C LEU A 10 -24.61 -5.41 -16.67
N THR A 11 -25.03 -4.17 -16.75
CA THR A 11 -24.13 -3.05 -16.54
C THR A 11 -23.56 -3.06 -15.12
N CYS A 12 -24.39 -3.32 -14.14
CA CYS A 12 -23.94 -3.38 -12.76
C CYS A 12 -22.91 -4.48 -12.53
N ALA A 13 -23.15 -5.62 -13.12
CA ALA A 13 -22.24 -6.73 -12.96
C ALA A 13 -20.85 -6.40 -13.50
N ALA A 14 -20.80 -5.72 -14.64
CA ALA A 14 -19.52 -5.36 -15.23
C ALA A 14 -18.75 -4.39 -14.33
N SER A 15 -19.43 -3.46 -13.69
CA SER A 15 -18.77 -2.52 -12.79
C SER A 15 -18.13 -3.23 -11.62
N LEU A 16 -18.81 -4.19 -11.04
CA LEU A 16 -18.28 -4.89 -9.88
C LEU A 16 -17.02 -5.69 -10.20
N ALA A 17 -16.97 -6.26 -11.38
CA ALA A 17 -15.85 -7.09 -11.77
C ALA A 17 -14.54 -6.34 -11.86
N ALA A 18 -14.58 -5.02 -11.97
CA ALA A 18 -13.38 -4.22 -12.15
C ALA A 18 -12.77 -3.71 -10.85
N GLN A 19 -13.33 -4.08 -9.71
CA GLN A 19 -12.96 -3.47 -8.43
C GLN A 19 -12.02 -4.32 -7.60
N ASP A 20 -10.76 -3.92 -7.53
CA ASP A 20 -9.79 -4.50 -6.60
C ASP A 20 -8.86 -3.39 -6.12
N PRO A 21 -9.40 -2.38 -5.42
CA PRO A 21 -8.61 -1.19 -5.10
C PRO A 21 -7.48 -1.42 -4.11
N TRP A 22 -7.50 -2.54 -3.39
CA TRP A 22 -6.49 -2.77 -2.35
C TRP A 22 -5.52 -3.89 -2.70
N LYS A 23 -5.39 -4.21 -3.96
CA LYS A 23 -4.34 -5.08 -4.48
C LYS A 23 -3.53 -4.23 -5.45
N LEU A 24 -2.41 -3.68 -4.96
CA LEU A 24 -1.70 -2.61 -5.63
C LEU A 24 -0.20 -2.74 -5.50
N ARG A 25 0.47 -2.32 -6.57
CA ARG A 25 1.89 -2.07 -6.53
C ARG A 25 2.09 -0.60 -6.85
N LEU A 26 2.57 0.15 -5.87
CA LEU A 26 2.70 1.60 -5.96
C LEU A 26 4.17 2.00 -5.82
N THR A 27 4.57 3.03 -6.54
CA THR A 27 5.93 3.55 -6.46
C THR A 27 5.93 5.05 -6.25
N CYS A 28 6.94 5.54 -5.53
CA CYS A 28 7.22 6.95 -5.41
C CYS A 28 8.50 7.22 -6.17
N PRO A 29 8.43 7.69 -7.43
CA PRO A 29 9.65 7.85 -8.23
C PRO A 29 10.62 8.85 -7.63
N GLN A 30 10.12 9.89 -7.00
CA GLN A 30 10.97 10.94 -6.43
C GLN A 30 11.80 10.43 -5.26
N GLU A 31 11.20 9.59 -4.42
CA GLU A 31 11.87 9.06 -3.23
C GLU A 31 12.40 7.66 -3.42
N LYS A 32 12.09 7.03 -4.55
CA LYS A 32 12.52 5.66 -4.89
C LYS A 32 12.05 4.66 -3.85
N ILE A 33 10.78 4.74 -3.50
CA ILE A 33 10.14 3.86 -2.53
C ILE A 33 9.04 3.07 -3.23
N LEU A 34 8.91 1.82 -2.86
CA LEU A 34 7.90 0.90 -3.38
C LEU A 34 6.99 0.45 -2.23
N LEU A 35 5.68 0.45 -2.49
CA LEU A 35 4.70 -0.17 -1.61
C LEU A 35 3.93 -1.20 -2.42
N ASN A 36 4.00 -2.47 -2.01
CA ASN A 36 3.34 -3.58 -2.69
C ASN A 36 2.39 -4.23 -1.70
N ILE A 37 1.09 -4.19 -1.98
CA ILE A 37 0.10 -4.68 -1.02
C ILE A 37 -0.97 -5.54 -1.70
N ASP A 38 -1.52 -6.47 -0.92
CA ASP A 38 -2.74 -7.20 -1.23
C ASP A 38 -3.48 -7.36 0.08
N LEU A 39 -4.48 -6.50 0.30
CA LEU A 39 -5.20 -6.51 1.56
C LEU A 39 -6.33 -7.54 1.57
N TYR A 40 -6.56 -8.23 0.47
CA TYR A 40 -7.58 -9.29 0.40
C TYR A 40 -7.00 -10.64 0.77
N GLU A 41 -5.72 -10.87 0.48
CA GLU A 41 -5.08 -12.16 0.72
C GLU A 41 -3.63 -11.95 1.12
N GLU A 42 -3.11 -12.87 1.91
CA GLU A 42 -1.69 -12.90 2.22
C GLU A 42 -0.95 -13.56 1.07
N SER A 43 -0.75 -12.83 -0.01
CA SER A 43 -0.22 -13.34 -1.26
C SER A 43 1.14 -12.77 -1.63
N ILE A 44 1.67 -11.82 -0.85
CA ILE A 44 2.87 -11.09 -1.21
C ILE A 44 4.10 -11.71 -0.54
N THR A 45 5.04 -12.19 -1.34
CA THR A 45 6.32 -12.65 -0.82
C THR A 45 7.21 -11.43 -0.58
N VAL A 46 7.66 -11.28 0.66
CA VAL A 46 8.46 -10.12 1.06
C VAL A 46 9.92 -10.39 0.78
N PRO A 47 10.60 -9.53 0.02
CA PRO A 47 12.03 -9.70 -0.26
C PRO A 47 12.83 -9.77 1.05
N THR A 48 13.80 -10.67 1.11
CA THR A 48 14.65 -10.96 2.27
C THR A 48 13.93 -11.58 3.45
N MET A 49 12.61 -11.76 3.36
CA MET A 49 11.82 -12.37 4.43
C MET A 49 10.98 -13.52 3.90
N GLU A 50 11.47 -14.20 2.89
CA GLU A 50 10.72 -15.28 2.22
C GLU A 50 10.36 -16.41 3.17
N ASP A 51 11.21 -16.67 4.17
CA ASP A 51 11.00 -17.74 5.14
C ASP A 51 9.76 -17.53 6.02
N PHE A 52 9.28 -16.30 6.09
CA PHE A 52 8.08 -16.01 6.88
C PHE A 52 6.79 -16.28 6.11
N GLY A 53 6.92 -16.66 4.83
CA GLY A 53 5.76 -16.92 3.99
C GLY A 53 5.11 -15.65 3.46
N PRO A 54 4.03 -15.80 2.68
CA PRO A 54 3.36 -14.64 2.11
C PRO A 54 2.69 -13.77 3.14
N MET A 55 2.65 -12.47 2.88
CA MET A 55 2.07 -11.46 3.76
C MET A 55 1.13 -10.55 2.97
N ASN A 56 0.52 -9.59 3.66
CA ASN A 56 -0.36 -8.60 3.02
C ASN A 56 0.41 -7.52 2.28
N GLY A 57 1.71 -7.37 2.53
CA GLY A 57 2.49 -6.44 1.75
C GLY A 57 3.71 -5.91 2.47
N TYR A 58 4.43 -5.05 1.76
CA TYR A 58 5.65 -4.46 2.30
C TYR A 58 5.96 -3.13 1.61
N MET A 59 6.81 -2.36 2.26
CA MET A 59 7.38 -1.14 1.73
C MET A 59 8.90 -1.25 1.80
N ASN A 60 9.57 -0.97 0.70
CA ASN A 60 11.03 -0.97 0.64
C ASN A 60 11.53 0.05 -0.38
N GLY A 61 12.83 0.02 -0.67
CA GLY A 61 13.46 0.92 -1.60
C GLY A 61 14.48 1.78 -0.89
N ASN A 62 14.46 3.07 -1.16
CA ASN A 62 15.41 4.00 -0.56
C ASN A 62 15.00 4.34 0.89
N ILE A 63 14.88 3.31 1.70
CA ILE A 63 14.62 3.40 3.13
C ILE A 63 15.45 2.32 3.82
N TYR A 64 15.68 2.50 5.10
CA TYR A 64 16.44 1.53 5.86
C TYR A 64 15.55 0.36 6.25
N GLY A 65 15.90 -0.83 5.76
CA GLY A 65 15.16 -2.05 6.04
C GLY A 65 13.95 -2.25 5.16
N VAL A 66 13.25 -3.35 5.41
CA VAL A 66 12.00 -3.69 4.74
C VAL A 66 10.89 -3.59 5.78
N TRP A 67 9.81 -2.90 5.43
CA TRP A 67 8.69 -2.69 6.35
C TRP A 67 7.50 -3.49 5.86
N THR A 68 7.00 -4.38 6.71
CA THR A 68 5.89 -5.27 6.34
C THR A 68 4.57 -4.78 6.91
N VAL A 69 3.48 -5.08 6.21
CA VAL A 69 2.13 -4.77 6.69
C VAL A 69 1.76 -5.82 7.72
N THR A 70 1.69 -5.42 8.98
CA THR A 70 1.34 -6.34 10.08
C THR A 70 -0.15 -6.33 10.39
N SER A 71 -0.81 -5.22 10.13
CA SER A 71 -2.26 -5.13 10.25
C SER A 71 -2.75 -3.97 9.39
N PHE A 72 -4.05 -3.96 9.11
CA PHE A 72 -4.62 -2.93 8.29
C PHE A 72 -6.10 -2.79 8.60
N ARG A 73 -6.67 -1.67 8.15
CA ARG A 73 -8.11 -1.45 8.21
C ARG A 73 -8.54 -0.67 6.97
N ILE A 74 -9.44 -1.24 6.20
CA ILE A 74 -10.04 -0.55 5.06
C ILE A 74 -11.18 0.30 5.59
N LYS A 75 -11.06 1.62 5.45
CA LYS A 75 -12.08 2.55 5.96
C LYS A 75 -13.22 2.74 4.97
N ASP A 76 -12.87 2.89 3.69
CA ASP A 76 -13.84 3.05 2.61
C ASP A 76 -13.17 2.71 1.30
N ASN A 77 -13.80 3.03 0.18
CA ASN A 77 -13.28 2.67 -1.13
C ASN A 77 -11.95 3.35 -1.46
N ASN A 78 -11.63 4.45 -0.79
CA ASN A 78 -10.48 5.26 -1.14
C ASN A 78 -9.43 5.34 -0.03
N THR A 79 -9.70 4.81 1.15
CA THR A 79 -8.84 5.05 2.31
C THR A 79 -8.65 3.78 3.12
N ALA A 80 -7.41 3.50 3.48
CA ALA A 80 -7.07 2.41 4.39
C ALA A 80 -5.94 2.83 5.30
N THR A 81 -5.95 2.31 6.53
CA THR A 81 -4.79 2.44 7.40
C THR A 81 -3.95 1.19 7.30
N LEU A 82 -2.63 1.36 7.27
CA LEU A 82 -1.67 0.26 7.24
C LEU A 82 -0.73 0.43 8.42
N ASN A 83 -0.58 -0.62 9.21
CA ASN A 83 0.44 -0.66 10.25
C ASN A 83 1.62 -1.43 9.72
N LEU A 84 2.78 -0.80 9.73
CA LEU A 84 4.00 -1.37 9.21
C LEU A 84 4.95 -1.67 10.34
N SER A 85 5.73 -2.73 10.18
CA SER A 85 6.79 -3.08 11.12
C SER A 85 8.08 -3.28 10.35
N ASN A 86 9.20 -2.83 10.92
CA ASN A 86 10.48 -3.09 10.28
C ASN A 86 10.83 -4.59 10.35
N ASP A 87 11.82 -4.99 9.58
CA ASP A 87 12.18 -6.41 9.47
C ASP A 87 12.74 -7.00 10.76
N LEU A 88 13.20 -6.16 11.68
CA LEU A 88 13.66 -6.62 13.00
C LEU A 88 12.52 -6.72 14.00
N GLY A 89 11.35 -6.16 13.69
CA GLY A 89 10.21 -6.17 14.60
C GLY A 89 10.33 -5.19 15.76
N SER A 90 11.33 -4.31 15.74
CA SER A 90 11.58 -3.40 16.84
C SER A 90 10.84 -2.09 16.74
N GLU A 91 10.36 -1.73 15.56
CA GLU A 91 9.67 -0.46 15.35
C GLU A 91 8.42 -0.68 14.51
N THR A 92 7.39 0.10 14.79
CA THR A 92 6.16 0.07 14.01
C THR A 92 5.83 1.48 13.54
N GLN A 93 5.10 1.56 12.44
CA GLN A 93 4.72 2.82 11.83
C GLN A 93 3.28 2.72 11.33
N GLU A 94 2.43 3.58 11.84
CA GLU A 94 1.07 3.68 11.33
C GLU A 94 1.06 4.61 10.13
N THR A 95 0.32 4.22 9.08
CA THR A 95 0.20 5.03 7.86
C THR A 95 -1.24 5.07 7.41
N LEU A 96 -1.56 6.11 6.64
CA LEU A 96 -2.87 6.29 6.02
C LEU A 96 -2.66 6.36 4.51
N LEU A 97 -3.26 5.41 3.81
CA LEU A 97 -3.17 5.32 2.35
C LEU A 97 -4.48 5.79 1.74
N THR A 98 -4.41 6.83 0.91
CA THR A 98 -5.59 7.44 0.30
C THR A 98 -5.44 7.47 -1.21
N GLN A 99 -6.44 6.99 -1.92
CA GLN A 99 -6.48 7.10 -3.37
C GLN A 99 -6.93 8.51 -3.77
N LEU A 100 -6.12 9.19 -4.57
CA LEU A 100 -6.46 10.54 -5.03
C LEU A 100 -7.15 10.51 -6.39
N ASN A 101 -6.78 9.56 -7.24
CA ASN A 101 -7.42 9.34 -8.53
C ASN A 101 -7.04 7.94 -9.02
N ASP A 102 -7.36 7.61 -10.26
CA ASP A 102 -7.17 6.24 -10.76
C ASP A 102 -5.73 5.74 -10.71
N SER A 103 -4.76 6.65 -10.75
CA SER A 103 -3.36 6.26 -10.84
C SER A 103 -2.48 6.80 -9.71
N THR A 104 -3.05 7.61 -8.81
CA THR A 104 -2.26 8.33 -7.81
C THR A 104 -2.80 8.11 -6.42
N TRP A 105 -1.88 7.87 -5.50
CA TRP A 105 -2.18 7.59 -4.10
C TRP A 105 -1.30 8.46 -3.21
N LYS A 106 -1.75 8.71 -2.01
CA LYS A 106 -0.95 9.40 -1.00
C LYS A 106 -0.79 8.50 0.22
N LEU A 107 0.45 8.34 0.66
CA LEU A 107 0.76 7.63 1.90
C LEU A 107 1.24 8.64 2.93
N LYS A 108 0.49 8.76 4.01
CA LYS A 108 0.82 9.68 5.08
C LYS A 108 1.27 8.88 6.29
N PHE A 109 2.44 9.23 6.84
CA PHE A 109 2.92 8.62 8.08
C PHE A 109 2.26 9.34 9.25
N VAL A 110 1.56 8.57 10.09
CA VAL A 110 0.80 9.13 11.21
C VAL A 110 1.74 9.31 12.40
N GLY A 111 1.67 10.49 13.01
CA GLY A 111 2.51 10.79 14.14
C GLY A 111 3.94 11.11 13.71
N ARG A 112 4.89 10.82 14.58
CA ARG A 112 6.30 11.06 14.28
C ARG A 112 6.82 9.90 13.43
N PRO A 113 7.29 10.16 12.19
CA PRO A 113 7.77 9.07 11.34
C PRO A 113 9.02 8.41 11.93
N VAL A 114 9.03 7.09 11.93
CA VAL A 114 10.19 6.32 12.36
C VAL A 114 10.91 5.67 11.18
N VAL A 115 10.31 5.68 9.99
CA VAL A 115 10.95 5.17 8.79
C VAL A 115 12.03 6.17 8.37
N LYS A 116 13.23 5.66 8.08
CA LYS A 116 14.38 6.49 7.77
C LYS A 116 15.11 5.92 6.56
N ARG A 117 16.03 6.70 6.02
CA ARG A 117 16.94 6.25 4.96
C ARG A 117 18.37 6.53 5.38
N VAL A 118 19.28 5.80 4.75
CA VAL A 118 20.71 6.01 4.97
C VAL A 118 21.21 7.05 3.99
N VAL A 119 21.80 8.13 4.53
CA VAL A 119 22.47 9.14 3.73
C VAL A 119 23.88 9.26 4.27
N GLY A 120 24.87 8.77 3.49
CA GLY A 120 26.21 8.64 4.00
C GLY A 120 26.26 7.65 5.14
N LYS A 121 26.65 8.11 6.32
CA LYS A 121 26.73 7.26 7.51
C LYS A 121 25.62 7.57 8.50
N LYS A 122 24.59 8.30 8.09
CA LYS A 122 23.54 8.74 8.99
C LYS A 122 22.19 8.20 8.56
N LEU A 123 21.31 8.02 9.52
CA LEU A 123 19.90 7.73 9.27
C LEU A 123 19.13 9.05 9.27
N VAL A 124 18.42 9.30 8.17
CA VAL A 124 17.72 10.56 7.95
C VAL A 124 16.23 10.25 7.75
N LYS A 125 15.37 11.07 8.32
CA LYS A 125 13.93 10.90 8.17
C LYS A 125 13.51 11.11 6.71
N ILE A 126 12.52 10.34 6.28
CA ILE A 126 11.92 10.54 4.96
C ILE A 126 10.75 11.53 5.11
N PRO A 127 10.22 12.05 3.98
CA PRO A 127 9.07 12.95 4.06
C PRO A 127 7.89 12.30 4.76
N THR A 128 7.08 13.11 5.41
CA THR A 128 5.91 12.62 6.16
C THR A 128 4.78 12.17 5.25
N GLU A 129 4.80 12.57 4.00
CA GLU A 129 3.82 12.16 3.00
C GLU A 129 4.53 11.78 1.72
N LEU A 130 4.06 10.71 1.10
CA LEU A 130 4.58 10.26 -0.19
C LEU A 130 3.45 10.26 -1.20
N THR A 131 3.73 10.75 -2.40
CA THR A 131 2.82 10.63 -3.52
C THR A 131 3.26 9.42 -4.33
N LEU A 132 2.37 8.44 -4.43
CA LEU A 132 2.65 7.17 -5.05
C LEU A 132 1.88 7.04 -6.35
N LYS A 133 2.49 6.38 -7.31
CA LYS A 133 1.87 6.11 -8.61
C LYS A 133 1.66 4.62 -8.76
N LYS A 134 0.54 4.27 -9.38
CA LYS A 134 0.26 2.87 -9.66
C LYS A 134 1.28 2.34 -10.66
N ASP A 135 1.89 1.22 -10.31
CA ASP A 135 2.83 0.55 -11.19
C ASP A 135 2.05 -0.19 -12.28
N LYS A 136 2.59 -0.19 -13.49
CA LYS A 136 1.92 -0.82 -14.63
C LYS A 136 2.25 -2.29 -14.76
#